data_374a2ccd5be24f56514a1853e6dfa165
#
_entry.id   374a2ccd5be24f56514a1853e6dfa165
#
_cell.length_a   1.000
_cell.length_b   1.000
_cell.length_c   1.000
_cell.angle_alpha   90.00
_cell.angle_beta   90.00
_cell.angle_gamma   90.00
#
_symmetry.space_group_name_H-M   'P 1'
#
loop_
_entity.id
_entity.type
_entity.pdbx_description
1 polymer ?
#
loop_
_entity_poly.entity_id
_entity_poly.type
_entity_poly.pdbx_seq_one_letter_code
_entity_poly.pdbx_strand_id
1 'polypeptide(L)'
;MQNKKQGEIHIKLYSDFCSGNGYSYYGTIDSEAEHDTFGLPFIPARRLKGCLRECARLLRDSGLWEESIDPLNYLFGVSGDDSTKGIKIENAYISGYEQIKVGLKLLQENKEIKKYISPDEVLDLFSDVKAQTRMENGVADDNSLRFTRIIHQFSPFNKENRLEFIAKVEYPDGQEDKLKQICKALRHIGMNRNRGLGCVKCEFKAKDKAADAKDDIKIVENVVINKDLNQKLNITIFFENLGPLIISGDDKNTTLKYISGKSVLGTLAGSYLSIDGNSADDEEFVRLFLSGDTIYSDFNISDGKHIFYPAPSFLNKMKKSKKYVNSLKYSENQGYSSDDYNPANGNQPKKLKGKYIYLEKSYKSDNLTILDCEPKQRVIYHHRRGDDALLYSQTALKEGQIFAGNIICGRRDYELL
;
A
#
# COMPACT_ATOMS: atom_id res chain seq x y z
N MET A 1 2.09 -4.48 27.79
CA MET A 1 1.48 -4.08 26.51
C MET A 1 0.06 -4.65 26.44
N GLN A 2 -0.91 -3.97 25.82
CA GLN A 2 -2.26 -4.49 25.73
C GLN A 2 -2.30 -5.64 24.73
N ASN A 3 -2.86 -6.78 25.15
CA ASN A 3 -3.11 -7.93 24.30
C ASN A 3 -4.03 -7.49 23.14
N LYS A 4 -3.57 -7.61 21.88
CA LYS A 4 -4.37 -7.30 20.70
C LYS A 4 -4.96 -8.57 20.13
N LYS A 5 -6.23 -8.50 19.77
CA LYS A 5 -6.96 -9.57 19.06
C LYS A 5 -7.18 -9.19 17.61
N GLN A 6 -7.43 -10.19 16.79
CA GLN A 6 -7.74 -10.03 15.37
C GLN A 6 -9.21 -10.32 15.10
N GLY A 7 -9.74 -9.66 14.05
CA GLY A 7 -11.09 -9.85 13.60
C GLY A 7 -11.28 -9.34 12.18
N GLU A 8 -12.51 -9.45 11.71
CA GLU A 8 -12.90 -8.98 10.39
C GLU A 8 -14.15 -8.10 10.47
N ILE A 9 -14.15 -7.05 9.65
CA ILE A 9 -15.32 -6.19 9.45
C ILE A 9 -15.87 -6.49 8.06
N HIS A 10 -17.09 -7.02 8.03
CA HIS A 10 -17.83 -7.37 6.84
C HIS A 10 -18.79 -6.25 6.47
N ILE A 11 -18.71 -5.73 5.25
CA ILE A 11 -19.51 -4.60 4.76
C ILE A 11 -20.23 -5.04 3.49
N LYS A 12 -21.53 -5.28 3.61
CA LYS A 12 -22.39 -5.69 2.49
C LYS A 12 -23.15 -4.50 1.95
N LEU A 13 -23.11 -4.28 0.64
CA LEU A 13 -23.79 -3.17 -0.02
C LEU A 13 -25.30 -3.44 -0.15
N TYR A 14 -26.12 -2.41 0.11
CA TYR A 14 -27.57 -2.39 -0.09
C TYR A 14 -28.02 -1.30 -1.05
N SER A 15 -27.12 -0.42 -1.47
CA SER A 15 -27.25 0.47 -2.60
C SER A 15 -25.90 0.64 -3.26
N ASP A 16 -25.90 1.19 -4.47
CA ASP A 16 -24.67 1.53 -5.18
C ASP A 16 -23.82 2.49 -4.32
N PHE A 17 -22.52 2.45 -4.53
CA PHE A 17 -21.55 3.07 -3.64
C PHE A 17 -20.46 3.82 -4.40
N CYS A 18 -20.03 4.96 -3.90
CA CYS A 18 -18.87 5.66 -4.39
C CYS A 18 -17.85 5.91 -3.28
N SER A 19 -16.69 5.23 -3.39
CA SER A 19 -15.51 5.51 -2.58
C SER A 19 -14.57 6.40 -3.38
N GLY A 20 -14.88 7.68 -3.54
CA GLY A 20 -14.08 8.58 -4.39
C GLY A 20 -12.59 8.57 -4.02
N ASN A 21 -11.70 8.46 -5.00
CA ASN A 21 -10.24 8.45 -4.81
C ASN A 21 -9.61 9.85 -4.82
N GLY A 22 -10.40 10.88 -5.10
CA GLY A 22 -9.95 12.26 -5.21
C GLY A 22 -9.40 12.63 -6.60
N TYR A 23 -9.42 11.70 -7.55
CA TYR A 23 -9.08 11.98 -8.94
C TYR A 23 -10.32 12.35 -9.75
N SER A 24 -10.10 13.18 -10.76
CA SER A 24 -11.06 13.49 -11.82
C SER A 24 -10.37 13.32 -13.16
N TYR A 25 -11.10 12.84 -14.15
CA TYR A 25 -10.64 12.77 -15.52
C TYR A 25 -11.34 13.86 -16.32
N TYR A 26 -10.57 14.86 -16.73
CA TYR A 26 -11.10 16.04 -17.41
C TYR A 26 -12.04 15.67 -18.56
N GLY A 27 -13.26 16.19 -18.51
CA GLY A 27 -14.29 15.99 -19.53
C GLY A 27 -15.05 14.66 -19.49
N THR A 28 -14.71 13.72 -18.57
CA THR A 28 -15.35 12.40 -18.53
C THR A 28 -15.87 12.00 -17.15
N ILE A 29 -15.07 12.15 -16.10
CA ILE A 29 -15.45 11.73 -14.73
C ILE A 29 -14.95 12.78 -13.73
N ASP A 30 -15.88 13.38 -12.98
CA ASP A 30 -15.57 14.35 -11.94
C ASP A 30 -15.19 13.67 -10.61
N SER A 31 -15.69 12.48 -10.35
CA SER A 31 -15.38 11.71 -9.16
C SER A 31 -15.18 10.25 -9.51
N GLU A 32 -13.93 9.79 -9.45
CA GLU A 32 -13.54 8.41 -9.71
C GLU A 32 -13.63 7.56 -8.44
N ALA A 33 -13.99 6.28 -8.58
CA ALA A 33 -14.03 5.31 -7.49
C ALA A 33 -12.63 4.79 -7.14
N GLU A 34 -12.39 4.51 -5.87
CA GLU A 34 -11.14 3.90 -5.40
C GLU A 34 -11.04 2.45 -5.88
N HIS A 35 -9.93 2.12 -6.51
CA HIS A 35 -9.61 0.78 -7.01
C HIS A 35 -8.11 0.50 -6.89
N ASP A 36 -7.74 -0.77 -6.89
CA ASP A 36 -6.35 -1.20 -6.87
C ASP A 36 -5.68 -1.17 -8.26
N THR A 37 -4.47 -1.70 -8.35
CA THR A 37 -3.71 -1.75 -9.61
C THR A 37 -4.29 -2.73 -10.64
N PHE A 38 -5.22 -3.60 -10.23
CA PHE A 38 -5.94 -4.53 -11.10
C PHE A 38 -7.32 -4.00 -11.52
N GLY A 39 -7.75 -2.84 -10.99
CA GLY A 39 -9.08 -2.29 -11.21
C GLY A 39 -10.14 -2.82 -10.23
N LEU A 40 -9.75 -3.59 -9.22
CA LEU A 40 -10.69 -4.10 -8.22
C LEU A 40 -11.04 -2.99 -7.22
N PRO A 41 -12.33 -2.70 -6.99
CA PRO A 41 -12.74 -1.65 -6.06
C PRO A 41 -12.47 -2.05 -4.62
N PHE A 42 -12.10 -1.08 -3.78
CA PHE A 42 -11.93 -1.28 -2.36
C PHE A 42 -12.36 -0.06 -1.53
N ILE A 43 -12.52 -0.25 -0.23
CA ILE A 43 -12.81 0.84 0.71
C ILE A 43 -11.52 1.15 1.49
N PRO A 44 -10.95 2.37 1.35
CA PRO A 44 -9.73 2.72 2.08
C PRO A 44 -9.90 2.64 3.60
N ALA A 45 -8.93 2.04 4.28
CA ALA A 45 -8.88 1.89 5.73
C ALA A 45 -9.16 3.19 6.49
N ARG A 46 -8.56 4.30 6.06
CA ARG A 46 -8.73 5.63 6.67
C ARG A 46 -10.19 6.10 6.60
N ARG A 47 -10.89 5.83 5.49
CA ARG A 47 -12.29 6.19 5.31
C ARG A 47 -13.18 5.33 6.18
N LEU A 48 -12.96 4.02 6.17
CA LEU A 48 -13.68 3.09 7.02
C LEU A 48 -13.49 3.45 8.50
N LYS A 49 -12.24 3.67 8.95
CA LYS A 49 -11.94 4.08 10.32
C LYS A 49 -12.64 5.39 10.69
N GLY A 50 -12.69 6.36 9.78
CA GLY A 50 -13.41 7.62 9.98
C GLY A 50 -14.92 7.44 10.18
N CYS A 51 -15.55 6.61 9.36
CA CYS A 51 -16.98 6.29 9.49
C CYS A 51 -17.29 5.54 10.79
N LEU A 52 -16.46 4.57 11.17
CA LEU A 52 -16.61 3.85 12.43
C LEU A 52 -16.43 4.79 13.64
N ARG A 53 -15.46 5.71 13.58
CA ARG A 53 -15.27 6.73 14.62
C ARG A 53 -16.48 7.67 14.74
N GLU A 54 -17.10 8.05 13.62
CA GLU A 54 -18.34 8.84 13.59
C GLU A 54 -19.48 8.08 14.29
N CYS A 55 -19.66 6.79 13.97
CA CYS A 55 -20.65 5.93 14.62
C CYS A 55 -20.39 5.78 16.14
N ALA A 56 -19.13 5.57 16.53
CA ALA A 56 -18.73 5.49 17.93
C ALA A 56 -19.06 6.77 18.70
N ARG A 57 -18.85 7.95 18.07
CA ARG A 57 -19.22 9.25 18.63
C ARG A 57 -20.73 9.35 18.86
N LEU A 58 -21.53 8.96 17.85
CA LEU A 58 -22.99 8.97 17.97
C LEU A 58 -23.49 8.05 19.09
N LEU A 59 -22.91 6.85 19.23
CA LEU A 59 -23.25 5.92 20.32
C LEU A 59 -22.89 6.49 21.69
N ARG A 60 -21.75 7.13 21.84
CA ARG A 60 -21.35 7.82 23.07
C ARG A 60 -22.29 8.96 23.39
N ASP A 61 -22.54 9.85 22.42
CA ASP A 61 -23.33 11.06 22.60
C ASP A 61 -24.83 10.75 22.83
N SER A 62 -25.28 9.54 22.46
CA SER A 62 -26.63 9.03 22.77
C SER A 62 -26.76 8.43 24.16
N GLY A 63 -25.68 8.38 24.95
CA GLY A 63 -25.69 7.83 26.30
C GLY A 63 -25.72 6.31 26.37
N LEU A 64 -25.47 5.61 25.26
CA LEU A 64 -25.42 4.13 25.24
C LEU A 64 -24.12 3.58 25.86
N TRP A 65 -23.12 4.43 26.08
CA TRP A 65 -21.86 4.08 26.74
C TRP A 65 -21.64 4.91 27.98
N GLU A 66 -21.94 4.31 29.14
CA GLU A 66 -21.66 4.88 30.47
C GLU A 66 -20.25 4.48 30.91
N GLU A 67 -19.26 5.26 30.55
CA GLU A 67 -17.87 4.99 30.97
C GLU A 67 -17.11 6.24 31.41
N SER A 68 -16.30 6.09 32.44
CA SER A 68 -15.39 7.11 32.98
C SER A 68 -14.19 7.40 32.04
N ILE A 69 -13.89 6.53 31.09
CA ILE A 69 -12.80 6.65 30.11
C ILE A 69 -13.42 6.88 28.73
N ASP A 70 -13.00 7.91 28.00
CA ASP A 70 -13.48 8.19 26.66
C ASP A 70 -13.12 7.03 25.70
N PRO A 71 -14.12 6.18 25.33
CA PRO A 71 -13.87 5.01 24.49
C PRO A 71 -13.41 5.36 23.07
N LEU A 72 -13.67 6.59 22.63
CA LEU A 72 -13.21 7.06 21.32
C LEU A 72 -11.70 7.19 21.26
N ASN A 73 -11.09 7.82 22.27
CA ASN A 73 -9.66 8.00 22.32
C ASN A 73 -8.93 6.66 22.52
N TYR A 74 -9.54 5.77 23.29
CA TYR A 74 -9.00 4.43 23.50
C TYR A 74 -9.02 3.56 22.24
N LEU A 75 -10.16 3.55 21.49
CA LEU A 75 -10.32 2.72 20.30
C LEU A 75 -9.67 3.35 19.05
N PHE A 76 -9.82 4.66 18.86
CA PHE A 76 -9.43 5.30 17.59
C PHE A 76 -8.17 6.16 17.70
N GLY A 77 -7.64 6.33 18.90
CA GLY A 77 -6.48 7.18 19.16
C GLY A 77 -6.81 8.68 19.18
N VAL A 78 -5.88 9.47 19.68
CA VAL A 78 -5.95 10.93 19.73
C VAL A 78 -5.18 11.51 18.53
N SER A 79 -5.67 12.59 17.96
CA SER A 79 -4.96 13.27 16.84
C SER A 79 -3.62 13.80 17.32
N GLY A 80 -2.53 13.45 16.63
CA GLY A 80 -1.16 13.84 16.97
C GLY A 80 -0.45 12.91 17.96
N ASP A 81 -1.11 11.85 18.42
CA ASP A 81 -0.49 10.80 19.23
C ASP A 81 -0.07 9.64 18.32
N ASP A 82 1.22 9.39 18.21
CA ASP A 82 1.82 8.27 17.46
C ASP A 82 1.73 6.93 18.22
N SER A 83 0.96 6.88 19.33
CA SER A 83 0.81 5.67 20.10
C SER A 83 0.21 4.54 19.24
N THR A 84 0.79 3.35 19.34
CA THR A 84 0.30 2.13 18.70
C THR A 84 -1.01 1.60 19.36
N LYS A 85 -1.54 2.35 20.32
CA LYS A 85 -2.78 2.06 21.02
C LYS A 85 -3.98 2.30 20.11
N GLY A 86 -5.01 1.46 20.24
CA GLY A 86 -6.23 1.54 19.47
C GLY A 86 -6.31 0.53 18.32
N ILE A 87 -7.41 0.63 17.55
CA ILE A 87 -7.66 -0.28 16.44
C ILE A 87 -6.76 0.05 15.24
N LYS A 88 -6.24 -1.00 14.60
CA LYS A 88 -5.65 -0.94 13.26
C LYS A 88 -6.62 -1.61 12.29
N ILE A 89 -6.98 -0.92 11.22
CA ILE A 89 -7.90 -1.41 10.20
C ILE A 89 -7.16 -1.40 8.88
N GLU A 90 -7.26 -2.50 8.14
CA GLU A 90 -6.77 -2.60 6.77
C GLU A 90 -7.81 -2.07 5.77
N ASN A 91 -7.41 -1.92 4.48
CA ASN A 91 -8.38 -1.65 3.43
C ASN A 91 -9.41 -2.78 3.36
N ALA A 92 -10.66 -2.42 3.11
CA ALA A 92 -11.69 -3.43 2.90
C ALA A 92 -11.71 -3.81 1.41
N TYR A 93 -11.32 -5.03 1.11
CA TYR A 93 -11.34 -5.60 -0.23
C TYR A 93 -12.59 -6.43 -0.47
N ILE A 94 -12.94 -6.63 -1.74
CA ILE A 94 -14.07 -7.47 -2.11
C ILE A 94 -13.88 -8.91 -1.60
N SER A 95 -14.98 -9.57 -1.25
CA SER A 95 -14.93 -10.97 -0.84
C SER A 95 -14.31 -11.84 -1.94
N GLY A 96 -13.35 -12.70 -1.59
CA GLY A 96 -12.59 -13.50 -2.57
C GLY A 96 -11.49 -12.73 -3.30
N TYR A 97 -11.06 -11.57 -2.79
CA TYR A 97 -10.06 -10.69 -3.41
C TYR A 97 -8.77 -11.42 -3.83
N GLU A 98 -8.18 -12.23 -2.95
CA GLU A 98 -6.91 -12.90 -3.25
C GLU A 98 -7.04 -13.90 -4.41
N GLN A 99 -8.14 -14.66 -4.46
CA GLN A 99 -8.41 -15.59 -5.57
C GLN A 99 -8.60 -14.84 -6.88
N ILE A 100 -9.35 -13.74 -6.88
CA ILE A 100 -9.58 -12.90 -8.06
C ILE A 100 -8.26 -12.28 -8.52
N LYS A 101 -7.45 -11.75 -7.59
CA LYS A 101 -6.13 -11.16 -7.87
C LYS A 101 -5.18 -12.17 -8.52
N VAL A 102 -5.12 -13.40 -7.99
CA VAL A 102 -4.31 -14.48 -8.58
C VAL A 102 -4.80 -14.81 -10.00
N GLY A 103 -6.11 -14.94 -10.20
CA GLY A 103 -6.71 -15.16 -11.52
C GLY A 103 -6.35 -14.06 -12.51
N LEU A 104 -6.49 -12.79 -12.13
CA LEU A 104 -6.14 -11.64 -12.97
C LEU A 104 -4.63 -11.61 -13.30
N LYS A 105 -3.74 -11.95 -12.35
CA LYS A 105 -2.31 -12.06 -12.62
C LYS A 105 -2.01 -13.11 -13.69
N LEU A 106 -2.60 -14.30 -13.59
CA LEU A 106 -2.44 -15.37 -14.58
C LEU A 106 -2.95 -14.97 -15.97
N LEU A 107 -4.09 -14.27 -16.03
CA LEU A 107 -4.64 -13.77 -17.30
C LEU A 107 -3.75 -12.70 -17.93
N GLN A 108 -3.15 -11.82 -17.12
CA GLN A 108 -2.23 -10.77 -17.58
C GLN A 108 -0.87 -11.31 -18.07
N GLU A 109 -0.48 -12.53 -17.71
CA GLU A 109 0.71 -13.21 -18.27
C GLU A 109 0.50 -13.64 -19.71
N ASN A 110 -0.75 -13.89 -20.13
CA ASN A 110 -1.10 -14.22 -21.51
C ASN A 110 -1.13 -12.94 -22.37
N LYS A 111 -0.18 -12.84 -23.32
CA LYS A 111 0.00 -11.68 -24.20
C LYS A 111 -1.22 -11.32 -25.04
N GLU A 112 -2.03 -12.31 -25.42
CA GLU A 112 -3.24 -12.10 -26.24
C GLU A 112 -4.41 -11.57 -25.41
N ILE A 113 -4.52 -12.02 -24.16
CA ILE A 113 -5.61 -11.66 -23.25
C ILE A 113 -5.31 -10.33 -22.54
N LYS A 114 -4.04 -10.08 -22.21
CA LYS A 114 -3.59 -8.86 -21.49
C LYS A 114 -4.13 -7.55 -22.07
N LYS A 115 -4.27 -7.47 -23.39
CA LYS A 115 -4.78 -6.26 -24.09
C LYS A 115 -6.26 -5.98 -23.83
N TYR A 116 -7.03 -6.98 -23.36
CA TYR A 116 -8.46 -6.89 -23.05
C TYR A 116 -8.75 -6.85 -21.54
N ILE A 117 -7.71 -6.92 -20.69
CA ILE A 117 -7.86 -6.91 -19.23
C ILE A 117 -6.98 -5.78 -18.68
N SER A 118 -7.36 -4.55 -18.99
CA SER A 118 -6.82 -3.36 -18.33
C SER A 118 -7.51 -3.15 -16.97
N PRO A 119 -6.89 -2.41 -16.04
CA PRO A 119 -7.54 -2.05 -14.79
C PRO A 119 -8.88 -1.33 -14.98
N ASP A 120 -9.01 -0.50 -16.01
CA ASP A 120 -10.24 0.23 -16.33
C ASP A 120 -11.35 -0.73 -16.74
N GLU A 121 -11.05 -1.71 -17.60
CA GLU A 121 -12.03 -2.74 -18.02
C GLU A 121 -12.46 -3.64 -16.86
N VAL A 122 -11.55 -3.97 -15.94
CA VAL A 122 -11.90 -4.70 -14.71
C VAL A 122 -12.81 -3.85 -13.82
N LEU A 123 -12.50 -2.56 -13.66
CA LEU A 123 -13.32 -1.64 -12.87
C LEU A 123 -14.72 -1.47 -13.48
N ASP A 124 -14.83 -1.42 -14.80
CA ASP A 124 -16.11 -1.30 -15.51
C ASP A 124 -17.04 -2.51 -15.26
N LEU A 125 -16.48 -3.70 -14.94
CA LEU A 125 -17.33 -4.86 -14.54
C LEU A 125 -18.06 -4.60 -13.20
N PHE A 126 -17.49 -3.79 -12.33
CA PHE A 126 -18.01 -3.49 -10.99
C PHE A 126 -18.74 -2.16 -10.92
N SER A 127 -18.71 -1.34 -11.96
CA SER A 127 -19.10 0.06 -11.87
C SER A 127 -19.80 0.60 -13.10
N ASP A 128 -20.54 1.69 -12.89
CA ASP A 128 -21.10 2.54 -13.93
C ASP A 128 -20.79 4.02 -13.66
N VAL A 129 -20.85 4.84 -14.70
CA VAL A 129 -20.74 6.30 -14.57
C VAL A 129 -22.11 6.92 -14.52
N LYS A 130 -22.46 7.53 -13.39
CA LYS A 130 -23.75 8.19 -13.18
C LYS A 130 -23.64 9.69 -13.42
N ALA A 131 -24.42 10.19 -14.36
CA ALA A 131 -24.61 11.62 -14.60
C ALA A 131 -25.57 12.21 -13.54
N GLN A 132 -25.23 13.34 -12.99
CA GLN A 132 -26.04 14.09 -12.02
C GLN A 132 -26.01 15.58 -12.35
N THR A 133 -27.14 16.26 -12.23
CA THR A 133 -27.23 17.72 -12.38
C THR A 133 -27.98 18.32 -11.19
N ARG A 134 -27.71 19.59 -10.92
CA ARG A 134 -28.49 20.38 -9.98
C ARG A 134 -29.74 20.87 -10.70
N MET A 135 -30.88 20.79 -10.03
CA MET A 135 -32.14 21.32 -10.51
C MET A 135 -32.47 22.58 -9.74
N GLU A 136 -32.83 23.64 -10.45
CA GLU A 136 -33.34 24.87 -9.87
C GLU A 136 -34.69 25.20 -10.56
N ASN A 137 -35.76 25.31 -9.75
CA ASN A 137 -37.13 25.54 -10.25
C ASN A 137 -37.61 24.56 -11.34
N GLY A 138 -37.14 23.28 -11.28
CA GLY A 138 -37.48 22.23 -12.25
C GLY A 138 -36.67 22.24 -13.55
N VAL A 139 -35.70 23.16 -13.67
CA VAL A 139 -34.78 23.26 -14.81
C VAL A 139 -33.35 22.92 -14.34
N ALA A 140 -32.58 22.25 -15.22
CA ALA A 140 -31.17 21.98 -14.92
C ALA A 140 -30.37 23.29 -14.85
N ASP A 141 -29.61 23.46 -13.77
CA ASP A 141 -28.72 24.61 -13.56
C ASP A 141 -27.51 24.50 -14.49
N ASP A 142 -27.11 25.61 -15.10
CA ASP A 142 -25.99 25.67 -16.03
C ASP A 142 -24.67 25.25 -15.34
N ASN A 143 -23.81 24.53 -16.05
CA ASN A 143 -22.52 24.02 -15.56
C ASN A 143 -22.60 23.12 -14.32
N SER A 144 -23.76 22.55 -14.01
CA SER A 144 -23.98 21.66 -12.85
C SER A 144 -23.87 20.17 -13.14
N LEU A 145 -23.73 19.79 -14.41
CA LEU A 145 -23.58 18.38 -14.82
C LEU A 145 -22.29 17.80 -14.26
N ARG A 146 -22.41 16.67 -13.56
CA ARG A 146 -21.30 15.94 -12.94
C ARG A 146 -21.41 14.47 -13.21
N PHE A 147 -20.28 13.85 -13.48
CA PHE A 147 -20.15 12.42 -13.72
C PHE A 147 -19.44 11.77 -12.53
N THR A 148 -20.09 10.80 -11.90
CA THR A 148 -19.55 10.09 -10.75
C THR A 148 -19.54 8.60 -11.05
N ARG A 149 -18.38 7.96 -10.93
CA ARG A 149 -18.31 6.50 -11.00
C ARG A 149 -18.85 5.90 -9.71
N ILE A 150 -19.79 4.99 -9.85
CA ILE A 150 -20.43 4.27 -8.75
C ILE A 150 -20.17 2.78 -8.88
N ILE A 151 -19.90 2.12 -7.76
CA ILE A 151 -19.73 0.68 -7.65
C ILE A 151 -21.12 0.05 -7.43
N HIS A 152 -21.43 -0.97 -8.20
CA HIS A 152 -22.69 -1.70 -8.11
C HIS A 152 -22.84 -2.40 -6.76
N GLN A 153 -24.09 -2.47 -6.26
CA GLN A 153 -24.41 -3.19 -5.04
C GLN A 153 -24.39 -4.71 -5.20
N PHE A 154 -24.39 -5.22 -6.45
CA PHE A 154 -24.38 -6.64 -6.75
C PHE A 154 -23.03 -7.06 -7.36
N SER A 155 -22.66 -8.31 -7.10
CA SER A 155 -21.45 -8.90 -7.67
C SER A 155 -21.62 -9.08 -9.19
N PRO A 156 -20.61 -8.73 -10.01
CA PRO A 156 -20.63 -8.99 -11.45
C PRO A 156 -20.61 -10.49 -11.78
N PHE A 157 -20.11 -11.31 -10.85
CA PHE A 157 -20.03 -12.77 -11.03
C PHE A 157 -21.35 -13.50 -10.73
N ASN A 158 -22.18 -12.91 -9.86
CA ASN A 158 -23.51 -13.43 -9.56
C ASN A 158 -24.40 -12.26 -9.11
N LYS A 159 -25.33 -11.86 -10.00
CA LYS A 159 -26.26 -10.73 -9.78
C LYS A 159 -27.26 -10.94 -8.64
N GLU A 160 -27.40 -12.15 -8.11
CA GLU A 160 -28.21 -12.43 -6.94
C GLU A 160 -27.45 -12.11 -5.64
N ASN A 161 -26.12 -12.15 -5.70
CA ASN A 161 -25.27 -11.89 -4.52
C ASN A 161 -24.91 -10.41 -4.44
N ARG A 162 -25.14 -9.83 -3.28
CA ARG A 162 -24.68 -8.47 -3.00
C ARG A 162 -23.17 -8.43 -2.84
N LEU A 163 -22.57 -7.35 -3.33
CA LEU A 163 -21.15 -7.12 -3.20
C LEU A 163 -20.80 -6.90 -1.72
N GLU A 164 -19.81 -7.62 -1.24
CA GLU A 164 -19.33 -7.58 0.14
C GLU A 164 -17.84 -7.21 0.15
N PHE A 165 -17.48 -6.30 1.06
CA PHE A 165 -16.11 -5.91 1.35
C PHE A 165 -15.72 -6.41 2.73
N ILE A 166 -14.48 -6.89 2.88
CA ILE A 166 -13.94 -7.44 4.12
C ILE A 166 -12.66 -6.67 4.48
N ALA A 167 -12.62 -6.10 5.69
CA ALA A 167 -11.43 -5.48 6.25
C ALA A 167 -10.91 -6.29 7.43
N LYS A 168 -9.64 -6.61 7.45
CA LYS A 168 -8.98 -7.15 8.66
C LYS A 168 -8.82 -6.02 9.69
N VAL A 169 -8.98 -6.34 10.96
CA VAL A 169 -8.85 -5.39 12.06
C VAL A 169 -8.12 -6.01 13.24
N GLU A 170 -7.13 -5.29 13.76
CA GLU A 170 -6.53 -5.56 15.07
C GLU A 170 -7.14 -4.62 16.10
N TYR A 171 -7.52 -5.14 17.25
CA TYR A 171 -8.20 -4.37 18.28
C TYR A 171 -7.74 -4.77 19.69
N PRO A 172 -7.83 -3.87 20.69
CA PRO A 172 -7.52 -4.17 22.07
C PRO A 172 -8.49 -5.21 22.65
N ASP A 173 -7.99 -6.11 23.47
CA ASP A 173 -8.83 -7.13 24.12
C ASP A 173 -9.97 -6.50 24.95
N GLY A 174 -11.10 -7.19 25.02
CA GLY A 174 -12.31 -6.73 25.73
C GLY A 174 -13.14 -5.68 24.97
N GLN A 175 -12.79 -5.31 23.73
CA GLN A 175 -13.52 -4.31 22.94
C GLN A 175 -14.46 -4.90 21.87
N GLU A 176 -14.64 -6.20 21.86
CA GLU A 176 -15.43 -6.91 20.83
C GLU A 176 -16.89 -6.43 20.76
N ASP A 177 -17.55 -6.27 21.90
CA ASP A 177 -18.96 -5.88 21.93
C ASP A 177 -19.15 -4.42 21.51
N LYS A 178 -18.20 -3.54 21.84
CA LYS A 178 -18.20 -2.16 21.31
C LYS A 178 -18.02 -2.14 19.80
N LEU A 179 -17.10 -2.93 19.26
CA LEU A 179 -16.91 -3.04 17.80
C LEU A 179 -18.15 -3.59 17.09
N LYS A 180 -18.84 -4.59 17.68
CA LYS A 180 -20.13 -5.08 17.17
C LYS A 180 -21.19 -3.98 17.14
N GLN A 181 -21.30 -3.18 18.19
CA GLN A 181 -22.24 -2.06 18.27
C GLN A 181 -21.91 -0.97 17.24
N ILE A 182 -20.62 -0.59 17.11
CA ILE A 182 -20.16 0.39 16.13
C ILE A 182 -20.45 -0.07 14.71
N CYS A 183 -20.13 -1.31 14.37
CA CYS A 183 -20.41 -1.87 13.05
C CYS A 183 -21.92 -1.90 12.78
N LYS A 184 -22.74 -2.31 13.74
CA LYS A 184 -24.21 -2.31 13.61
C LYS A 184 -24.78 -0.90 13.40
N ALA A 185 -24.14 0.13 13.96
CA ALA A 185 -24.54 1.53 13.79
C ALA A 185 -24.15 2.10 12.42
N LEU A 186 -23.16 1.52 11.72
CA LEU A 186 -22.73 1.96 10.41
C LEU A 186 -23.75 1.58 9.33
N ARG A 187 -24.51 2.56 8.87
CA ARG A 187 -25.59 2.39 7.88
C ARG A 187 -25.24 2.89 6.49
N HIS A 188 -24.34 3.88 6.40
CA HIS A 188 -23.97 4.50 5.13
C HIS A 188 -22.48 4.81 5.11
N ILE A 189 -21.86 4.58 3.95
CA ILE A 189 -20.44 4.84 3.71
C ILE A 189 -20.23 5.48 2.33
N GLY A 190 -19.14 6.20 2.15
CA GLY A 190 -18.77 6.81 0.87
C GLY A 190 -19.35 8.20 0.63
N MET A 191 -19.40 8.58 -0.64
CA MET A 191 -19.93 9.88 -1.08
C MET A 191 -21.45 9.82 -1.28
N ASN A 192 -22.09 10.99 -1.25
CA ASN A 192 -23.53 11.16 -1.51
C ASN A 192 -24.44 10.27 -0.63
N ARG A 193 -24.04 10.01 0.62
CA ARG A 193 -24.78 9.18 1.60
C ARG A 193 -26.23 9.61 1.80
N ASN A 194 -26.51 10.91 1.67
CA ASN A 194 -27.85 11.49 1.80
C ASN A 194 -28.65 11.50 0.48
N ARG A 195 -28.07 10.93 -0.60
CA ARG A 195 -28.67 10.90 -1.94
C ARG A 195 -28.84 9.49 -2.47
N GLY A 196 -29.06 8.51 -1.56
CA GLY A 196 -29.37 7.13 -1.89
C GLY A 196 -28.16 6.25 -2.20
N LEU A 197 -26.93 6.74 -2.05
CA LEU A 197 -25.73 5.93 -2.23
C LEU A 197 -25.17 5.44 -0.89
N GLY A 198 -24.44 4.31 -0.96
CA GLY A 198 -23.62 3.80 0.12
C GLY A 198 -24.39 3.22 1.29
N CYS A 199 -25.65 2.79 1.13
CA CYS A 199 -26.37 2.03 2.16
C CYS A 199 -25.69 0.69 2.35
N VAL A 200 -25.33 0.36 3.60
CA VAL A 200 -24.59 -0.85 3.95
C VAL A 200 -25.16 -1.55 5.18
N LYS A 201 -24.90 -2.84 5.27
CA LYS A 201 -24.94 -3.61 6.50
C LYS A 201 -23.53 -3.97 6.89
N CYS A 202 -23.12 -3.55 8.09
CA CYS A 202 -21.78 -3.79 8.60
C CYS A 202 -21.84 -4.71 9.80
N GLU A 203 -20.98 -5.73 9.81
CA GLU A 203 -20.89 -6.74 10.86
C GLU A 203 -19.43 -6.94 11.26
N PHE A 204 -19.18 -7.10 12.56
CA PHE A 204 -17.88 -7.46 13.10
C PHE A 204 -17.86 -8.94 13.47
N LYS A 205 -16.79 -9.64 13.07
CA LYS A 205 -16.52 -11.03 13.45
C LYS A 205 -15.15 -11.12 14.11
N ALA A 206 -15.09 -11.61 15.34
CA ALA A 206 -13.83 -11.91 16.01
C ALA A 206 -13.22 -13.17 15.38
N LYS A 207 -11.89 -13.19 15.25
CA LYS A 207 -11.14 -14.38 14.86
C LYS A 207 -10.46 -14.98 16.09
N ASP A 208 -10.59 -16.29 16.28
CA ASP A 208 -9.84 -17.00 17.30
C ASP A 208 -8.39 -17.20 16.84
N LYS A 209 -7.43 -16.92 17.74
CA LYS A 209 -5.97 -16.98 17.48
C LYS A 209 -5.48 -18.33 16.87
N ALA A 210 -6.29 -19.37 16.84
CA ALA A 210 -5.87 -20.72 16.46
C ALA A 210 -6.01 -21.08 14.97
N ALA A 211 -6.73 -20.31 14.17
CA ALA A 211 -7.11 -20.72 12.81
C ALA A 211 -6.22 -20.20 11.67
N ASP A 212 -5.51 -19.09 11.82
CA ASP A 212 -4.91 -18.36 10.68
C ASP A 212 -3.38 -18.21 10.69
N ALA A 213 -2.65 -18.94 11.52
CA ALA A 213 -1.18 -18.91 11.47
C ALA A 213 -0.56 -19.61 10.22
N LYS A 214 -1.38 -20.05 9.27
CA LYS A 214 -0.91 -20.86 8.11
C LYS A 214 -1.08 -20.22 6.73
N ASP A 215 -1.72 -19.06 6.59
CA ASP A 215 -2.19 -18.71 5.24
C ASP A 215 -1.45 -17.57 4.50
N ASP A 216 -0.55 -16.79 5.08
CA ASP A 216 -0.05 -15.60 4.36
C ASP A 216 1.48 -15.47 4.18
N ILE A 217 2.27 -16.43 4.63
CA ILE A 217 3.72 -16.41 4.35
C ILE A 217 4.06 -17.64 3.51
N LYS A 218 4.08 -17.48 2.18
CA LYS A 218 4.79 -18.41 1.32
C LYS A 218 6.28 -18.21 1.52
N ILE A 219 6.84 -18.85 2.53
CA ILE A 219 8.28 -19.00 2.65
C ILE A 219 8.68 -19.93 1.52
N VAL A 220 9.24 -19.37 0.44
CA VAL A 220 9.90 -20.16 -0.58
C VAL A 220 11.25 -20.54 0.00
N GLU A 221 11.29 -21.64 0.75
CA GLU A 221 12.53 -22.20 1.28
C GLU A 221 13.38 -22.78 0.15
N ASN A 222 14.25 -21.97 -0.41
CA ASN A 222 15.41 -22.42 -1.17
C ASN A 222 16.70 -22.08 -0.39
N VAL A 223 16.72 -22.35 0.92
CA VAL A 223 17.92 -22.15 1.73
C VAL A 223 18.64 -23.48 1.89
N VAL A 224 19.71 -23.68 1.13
CA VAL A 224 20.68 -24.73 1.43
C VAL A 224 21.48 -24.27 2.66
N ILE A 225 21.00 -24.68 3.84
CA ILE A 225 21.60 -24.31 5.12
C ILE A 225 22.78 -25.24 5.41
N ASN A 226 23.99 -24.74 5.27
CA ASN A 226 25.19 -25.39 5.79
C ASN A 226 25.20 -25.37 7.34
N LYS A 227 25.64 -26.42 8.00
CA LYS A 227 25.47 -26.62 9.46
C LYS A 227 26.37 -25.76 10.38
N ASP A 228 27.07 -24.76 9.87
CA ASP A 228 28.01 -23.97 10.65
C ASP A 228 27.30 -22.82 11.37
N LEU A 229 27.21 -22.86 12.71
CA LEU A 229 26.49 -21.91 13.56
C LEU A 229 27.09 -20.50 13.55
N ASN A 230 28.34 -20.36 13.13
CA ASN A 230 29.05 -19.06 13.08
C ASN A 230 28.88 -18.35 11.72
N GLN A 231 28.15 -18.94 10.78
CA GLN A 231 27.94 -18.36 9.47
C GLN A 231 26.90 -17.25 9.50
N LYS A 232 27.25 -16.08 8.94
CA LYS A 232 26.26 -15.02 8.66
C LYS A 232 25.42 -15.42 7.46
N LEU A 233 24.11 -15.32 7.60
CA LEU A 233 23.14 -15.53 6.55
C LEU A 233 22.76 -14.18 5.92
N ASN A 234 22.62 -14.18 4.61
CA ASN A 234 22.07 -13.04 3.85
C ASN A 234 20.67 -13.44 3.35
N ILE A 235 19.66 -12.86 3.97
CA ILE A 235 18.25 -13.13 3.69
C ILE A 235 17.72 -12.03 2.80
N THR A 236 17.23 -12.36 1.61
CA THR A 236 16.55 -11.40 0.74
C THR A 236 15.04 -11.48 0.99
N ILE A 237 14.45 -10.37 1.37
CA ILE A 237 13.02 -10.27 1.64
C ILE A 237 12.36 -9.44 0.55
N PHE A 238 11.25 -9.94 0.02
CA PHE A 238 10.38 -9.25 -0.92
C PHE A 238 9.03 -9.00 -0.26
N PHE A 239 8.50 -7.80 -0.36
CA PHE A 239 7.14 -7.51 0.08
C PHE A 239 6.43 -6.54 -0.87
N GLU A 240 5.11 -6.67 -0.97
CA GLU A 240 4.24 -5.78 -1.74
C GLU A 240 3.55 -4.80 -0.78
N ASN A 241 3.61 -3.49 -1.05
CA ASN A 241 2.85 -2.52 -0.26
C ASN A 241 1.37 -2.55 -0.67
N LEU A 242 0.51 -2.90 0.26
CA LEU A 242 -0.95 -3.02 0.03
C LEU A 242 -1.68 -1.68 0.06
N GLY A 243 -1.03 -0.63 0.52
CA GLY A 243 -1.58 0.73 0.56
C GLY A 243 -0.52 1.77 0.25
N PRO A 244 -0.93 3.03 0.02
CA PRO A 244 0.01 4.13 -0.15
C PRO A 244 0.95 4.23 1.04
N LEU A 245 2.26 4.28 0.80
CA LEU A 245 3.26 4.31 1.85
C LEU A 245 4.00 5.65 1.84
N ILE A 246 4.01 6.34 2.98
CA ILE A 246 4.75 7.57 3.19
C ILE A 246 5.93 7.29 4.11
N ILE A 247 7.14 7.53 3.60
CA ILE A 247 8.38 7.41 4.36
C ILE A 247 9.00 8.81 4.37
N SER A 248 8.98 9.45 5.53
CA SER A 248 9.46 10.83 5.68
C SER A 248 10.94 10.93 5.28
N GLY A 249 11.20 11.84 4.34
CA GLY A 249 12.53 12.29 3.97
C GLY A 249 12.87 13.62 4.64
N ASP A 250 13.77 14.36 4.02
CA ASP A 250 14.18 15.70 4.50
C ASP A 250 13.04 16.73 4.39
N ASP A 251 12.15 16.54 3.42
CA ASP A 251 10.95 17.36 3.21
C ASP A 251 9.71 16.63 3.72
N LYS A 252 8.90 17.30 4.56
CA LYS A 252 7.67 16.76 5.17
C LYS A 252 6.58 16.40 4.16
N ASN A 253 6.62 16.99 2.96
CA ASN A 253 5.60 16.80 1.93
C ASN A 253 5.98 15.73 0.89
N THR A 254 7.20 15.22 0.94
CA THR A 254 7.71 14.22 0.00
C THR A 254 8.01 12.90 0.69
N THR A 255 7.83 11.80 -0.05
CA THR A 255 8.23 10.47 0.42
C THR A 255 9.54 10.04 -0.22
N LEU A 256 10.34 9.30 0.53
CA LEU A 256 11.49 8.59 -0.02
C LEU A 256 11.03 7.59 -1.08
N LYS A 257 11.86 7.32 -2.08
CA LYS A 257 11.61 6.34 -3.14
C LYS A 257 12.05 4.92 -2.77
N TYR A 258 12.45 4.71 -1.55
CA TYR A 258 12.89 3.43 -0.97
C TYR A 258 12.48 3.39 0.48
N ILE A 259 12.51 2.20 1.10
CA ILE A 259 12.24 2.05 2.52
C ILE A 259 13.58 1.91 3.23
N SER A 260 13.87 2.83 4.14
CA SER A 260 15.17 2.84 4.84
C SER A 260 15.31 1.60 5.74
N GLY A 261 16.53 1.06 5.82
CA GLY A 261 16.84 -0.05 6.73
C GLY A 261 16.49 0.26 8.18
N LYS A 262 16.56 1.54 8.60
CA LYS A 262 16.09 2.00 9.92
C LYS A 262 14.58 1.79 10.10
N SER A 263 13.78 2.07 9.08
CA SER A 263 12.31 1.86 9.13
C SER A 263 11.99 0.37 9.23
N VAL A 264 12.72 -0.48 8.48
CA VAL A 264 12.57 -1.93 8.55
C VAL A 264 12.93 -2.45 9.94
N LEU A 265 14.10 -2.07 10.46
CA LEU A 265 14.54 -2.42 11.81
C LEU A 265 13.49 -2.00 12.85
N GLY A 266 13.04 -0.75 12.81
CA GLY A 266 12.05 -0.24 13.77
C GLY A 266 10.70 -0.99 13.70
N THR A 267 10.27 -1.39 12.50
CA THR A 267 9.05 -2.16 12.32
C THR A 267 9.19 -3.56 12.91
N LEU A 268 10.29 -4.26 12.61
CA LEU A 268 10.56 -5.60 13.15
C LEU A 268 10.76 -5.58 14.67
N ALA A 269 11.50 -4.61 15.20
CA ALA A 269 11.65 -4.42 16.65
C ALA A 269 10.30 -4.18 17.33
N GLY A 270 9.44 -3.33 16.74
CA GLY A 270 8.09 -3.10 17.24
C GLY A 270 7.21 -4.35 17.18
N SER A 271 7.36 -5.17 16.13
CA SER A 271 6.65 -6.45 16.00
C SER A 271 7.11 -7.44 17.07
N TYR A 272 8.41 -7.57 17.29
CA TYR A 272 8.97 -8.41 18.36
C TYR A 272 8.41 -8.05 19.72
N LEU A 273 8.43 -6.75 20.07
CA LEU A 273 7.90 -6.25 21.35
C LEU A 273 6.36 -6.36 21.47
N SER A 274 5.66 -6.61 20.38
CA SER A 274 4.20 -6.81 20.40
C SER A 274 3.79 -8.24 20.78
N ILE A 275 4.73 -9.18 20.79
CA ILE A 275 4.51 -10.56 21.22
C ILE A 275 4.52 -10.60 22.74
N ASP A 276 3.52 -11.28 23.34
CA ASP A 276 3.40 -11.41 24.79
C ASP A 276 4.61 -12.17 25.37
N GLY A 277 5.22 -11.59 26.38
CA GLY A 277 6.40 -12.16 27.06
C GLY A 277 7.73 -11.62 26.55
N ASN A 278 7.78 -10.94 25.40
CA ASN A 278 9.01 -10.35 24.88
C ASN A 278 9.28 -8.96 25.48
N SER A 279 10.54 -8.67 25.73
CA SER A 279 11.03 -7.42 26.35
C SER A 279 12.19 -6.83 25.55
N ALA A 280 12.40 -5.53 25.69
CA ALA A 280 13.57 -4.86 25.13
C ALA A 280 14.89 -5.25 25.86
N ASP A 281 14.79 -5.85 27.04
CA ASP A 281 15.95 -6.33 27.83
C ASP A 281 16.35 -7.76 27.46
N ASP A 282 15.59 -8.43 26.55
CA ASP A 282 15.91 -9.77 26.12
C ASP A 282 17.23 -9.79 25.33
N GLU A 283 18.07 -10.78 25.57
CA GLU A 283 19.35 -10.94 24.85
C GLU A 283 19.13 -11.04 23.33
N GLU A 284 18.04 -11.66 22.92
CA GLU A 284 17.64 -11.77 21.52
C GLU A 284 17.30 -10.42 20.91
N PHE A 285 16.53 -9.59 21.62
CA PHE A 285 16.20 -8.24 21.18
C PHE A 285 17.45 -7.36 21.02
N VAL A 286 18.32 -7.39 22.02
CA VAL A 286 19.59 -6.65 21.98
C VAL A 286 20.44 -7.08 20.80
N ARG A 287 20.58 -8.39 20.56
CA ARG A 287 21.39 -8.93 19.48
C ARG A 287 20.81 -8.62 18.10
N LEU A 288 19.49 -8.74 17.95
CA LEU A 288 18.82 -8.47 16.67
C LEU A 288 18.78 -6.98 16.32
N PHE A 289 18.45 -6.12 17.28
CA PHE A 289 18.06 -4.74 16.98
C PHE A 289 19.00 -3.67 17.53
N LEU A 290 19.84 -3.97 18.53
CA LEU A 290 20.67 -2.96 19.20
C LEU A 290 22.17 -3.16 19.04
N SER A 291 22.67 -4.41 18.97
CA SER A 291 24.11 -4.70 18.93
C SER A 291 24.81 -4.28 17.64
N GLY A 292 24.07 -4.19 16.53
CA GLY A 292 24.63 -3.99 15.19
C GLY A 292 25.17 -5.27 14.54
N ASP A 293 24.99 -6.43 15.16
CA ASP A 293 25.38 -7.73 14.59
C ASP A 293 24.50 -8.11 13.41
N THR A 294 23.23 -7.71 13.47
CA THR A 294 22.24 -7.83 12.38
C THR A 294 22.21 -6.56 11.55
N ILE A 295 22.37 -6.68 10.25
CA ILE A 295 22.41 -5.54 9.31
C ILE A 295 21.13 -5.53 8.48
N TYR A 296 20.44 -4.42 8.49
CA TYR A 296 19.23 -4.17 7.71
C TYR A 296 19.55 -3.23 6.55
N SER A 297 19.50 -3.72 5.32
CA SER A 297 19.70 -2.87 4.14
C SER A 297 18.46 -1.99 3.88
N ASP A 298 18.64 -0.97 3.05
CA ASP A 298 17.50 -0.30 2.46
C ASP A 298 16.75 -1.25 1.51
N PHE A 299 15.41 -1.15 1.51
CA PHE A 299 14.54 -1.90 0.62
C PHE A 299 14.20 -1.04 -0.58
N ASN A 300 14.66 -1.47 -1.73
CA ASN A 300 14.50 -0.76 -2.99
C ASN A 300 13.40 -1.40 -3.83
N ILE A 301 12.94 -0.67 -4.87
CA ILE A 301 11.95 -1.19 -5.80
C ILE A 301 12.42 -2.50 -6.45
N SER A 302 11.50 -3.42 -6.66
CA SER A 302 11.76 -4.74 -7.23
C SER A 302 10.68 -5.10 -8.25
N ASP A 303 11.01 -5.99 -9.17
CA ASP A 303 10.07 -6.67 -10.07
C ASP A 303 9.61 -8.05 -9.54
N GLY A 304 9.98 -8.37 -8.29
CA GLY A 304 9.77 -9.68 -7.66
C GLY A 304 10.90 -10.68 -7.89
N LYS A 305 11.91 -10.31 -8.69
CA LYS A 305 13.10 -11.13 -8.97
C LYS A 305 14.40 -10.37 -8.75
N HIS A 306 14.44 -9.11 -9.17
CA HIS A 306 15.62 -8.27 -9.11
C HIS A 306 15.39 -7.08 -8.19
N ILE A 307 16.44 -6.63 -7.51
CA ILE A 307 16.43 -5.41 -6.70
C ILE A 307 17.05 -4.29 -7.53
N PHE A 308 16.32 -3.20 -7.73
CA PHE A 308 16.79 -2.05 -8.50
C PHE A 308 17.36 -0.99 -7.56
N TYR A 309 18.65 -0.73 -7.70
CA TYR A 309 19.36 0.27 -6.90
C TYR A 309 19.41 1.63 -7.59
N PRO A 310 19.55 2.73 -6.86
CA PRO A 310 19.79 4.04 -7.45
C PRO A 310 20.98 3.99 -8.42
N ALA A 311 20.80 4.53 -9.61
CA ALA A 311 21.86 4.52 -10.63
C ALA A 311 23.09 5.29 -10.12
N PRO A 312 24.29 4.68 -10.14
CA PRO A 312 25.49 5.33 -9.68
C PRO A 312 25.82 6.55 -10.57
N SER A 313 26.36 7.61 -9.95
CA SER A 313 26.61 8.89 -10.62
C SER A 313 27.56 8.82 -11.79
N PHE A 314 28.41 7.80 -11.84
CA PHE A 314 29.36 7.57 -12.94
C PHE A 314 28.74 6.87 -14.16
N LEU A 315 27.53 6.31 -14.02
CA LEU A 315 26.84 5.67 -15.13
C LEU A 315 26.00 6.68 -15.89
N ASN A 316 26.27 6.81 -17.18
CA ASN A 316 25.57 7.73 -18.06
C ASN A 316 24.97 6.97 -19.25
N LYS A 317 23.93 7.54 -19.86
CA LYS A 317 23.32 7.02 -21.10
C LYS A 317 23.55 8.00 -22.23
N MET A 318 24.07 7.51 -23.35
CA MET A 318 24.25 8.34 -24.53
C MET A 318 22.90 8.73 -25.13
N LYS A 319 22.76 10.02 -25.53
CA LYS A 319 21.48 10.56 -26.02
C LYS A 319 20.99 9.87 -27.29
N LYS A 320 21.90 9.69 -28.30
CA LYS A 320 21.52 9.11 -29.60
C LYS A 320 21.68 7.60 -29.65
N SER A 321 22.83 7.07 -29.30
CA SER A 321 23.12 5.64 -29.40
C SER A 321 22.39 4.83 -28.29
N LYS A 322 21.88 5.51 -27.25
CA LYS A 322 21.25 4.90 -26.07
C LYS A 322 22.12 3.90 -25.31
N LYS A 323 23.39 3.76 -25.67
CA LYS A 323 24.37 2.94 -24.96
C LYS A 323 24.70 3.53 -23.59
N TYR A 324 25.03 2.66 -22.63
CA TYR A 324 25.48 3.08 -21.32
C TYR A 324 27.01 3.20 -21.29
N VAL A 325 27.53 4.24 -20.67
CA VAL A 325 28.93 4.54 -20.54
C VAL A 325 29.34 4.83 -19.11
N ASN A 326 30.51 4.35 -18.74
CA ASN A 326 31.07 4.58 -17.40
C ASN A 326 32.03 5.78 -17.45
N SER A 327 31.65 6.89 -16.81
CA SER A 327 32.47 8.12 -16.82
C SER A 327 33.79 8.01 -16.03
N LEU A 328 33.94 6.99 -15.15
CA LEU A 328 35.20 6.75 -14.44
C LEU A 328 36.30 6.16 -15.36
N LYS A 329 35.91 5.59 -16.50
CA LYS A 329 36.84 5.06 -17.51
C LYS A 329 37.23 6.09 -18.55
N TYR A 330 36.81 7.35 -18.37
CA TYR A 330 37.24 8.44 -19.26
C TYR A 330 38.70 8.79 -18.99
N SER A 331 39.56 8.72 -19.97
CA SER A 331 40.89 9.29 -19.92
C SER A 331 41.00 10.40 -20.97
N GLU A 332 41.66 11.50 -20.63
CA GLU A 332 41.85 12.63 -21.54
C GLU A 332 42.53 12.22 -22.84
N ASN A 333 43.33 11.14 -22.80
CA ASN A 333 44.09 10.65 -23.97
C ASN A 333 43.39 9.56 -24.79
N GLN A 334 42.35 8.89 -24.24
CA GLN A 334 41.68 7.78 -24.95
C GLN A 334 40.20 8.05 -25.23
N GLY A 335 39.59 9.08 -24.62
CA GLY A 335 38.17 9.37 -24.75
C GLY A 335 37.26 8.19 -24.36
N TYR A 336 35.96 8.34 -24.52
CA TYR A 336 35.10 7.18 -24.76
C TYR A 336 35.53 6.63 -26.14
N SER A 337 35.65 5.29 -26.30
CA SER A 337 36.07 4.67 -27.57
C SER A 337 35.42 5.42 -28.76
N SER A 338 36.20 5.77 -29.74
CA SER A 338 35.97 6.79 -30.77
C SER A 338 34.60 6.74 -31.47
N ASP A 339 33.87 5.63 -31.39
CA ASP A 339 32.59 5.44 -32.06
C ASP A 339 31.37 5.89 -31.22
N ASP A 340 31.50 5.99 -29.89
CA ASP A 340 30.36 6.23 -28.99
C ASP A 340 30.23 7.70 -28.55
N TYR A 341 31.30 8.48 -28.58
CA TYR A 341 31.31 9.90 -28.21
C TYR A 341 31.71 10.81 -29.36
N ASN A 342 30.73 11.45 -29.97
CA ASN A 342 30.98 12.53 -30.93
C ASN A 342 30.13 13.75 -30.56
N PRO A 343 30.76 14.77 -29.93
CA PRO A 343 30.02 16.00 -29.53
C PRO A 343 29.45 16.73 -30.75
N ALA A 344 30.10 16.69 -31.90
CA ALA A 344 29.64 17.33 -33.13
C ALA A 344 28.33 16.75 -33.65
N ASN A 345 28.08 15.45 -33.40
CA ASN A 345 26.83 14.77 -33.79
C ASN A 345 25.75 14.83 -32.70
N GLY A 346 25.99 15.55 -31.59
CA GLY A 346 25.04 15.67 -30.48
C GLY A 346 24.81 14.38 -29.67
N ASN A 347 25.71 13.38 -29.82
CA ASN A 347 25.68 12.16 -29.02
C ASN A 347 26.45 12.37 -27.70
N GLN A 348 25.80 13.04 -26.76
CA GLN A 348 26.38 13.40 -25.45
C GLN A 348 25.90 12.47 -24.37
N PRO A 349 26.73 12.18 -23.33
CA PRO A 349 26.32 11.41 -22.17
C PRO A 349 25.29 12.20 -21.34
N LYS A 350 24.20 11.55 -20.96
CA LYS A 350 23.15 12.05 -20.06
C LYS A 350 23.19 11.28 -18.75
N LYS A 351 23.28 12.00 -17.63
CA LYS A 351 23.20 11.40 -16.30
C LYS A 351 21.85 10.67 -16.09
N LEU A 352 21.92 9.54 -15.43
CA LEU A 352 20.74 8.74 -15.02
C LEU A 352 20.18 9.22 -13.67
N LYS A 353 20.11 10.54 -13.45
CA LYS A 353 19.66 11.11 -12.18
C LYS A 353 18.26 10.62 -11.83
N GLY A 354 18.12 10.01 -10.65
CA GLY A 354 16.82 9.55 -10.12
C GLY A 354 16.30 8.23 -10.71
N LYS A 355 17.08 7.56 -11.57
CA LYS A 355 16.78 6.23 -12.10
C LYS A 355 17.21 5.14 -11.14
N TYR A 356 16.46 4.03 -11.12
CA TYR A 356 16.79 2.81 -10.41
C TYR A 356 17.09 1.73 -11.44
N ILE A 357 18.20 1.02 -11.25
CA ILE A 357 18.72 0.07 -12.24
C ILE A 357 19.14 -1.24 -11.58
N TYR A 358 19.05 -2.33 -12.35
CA TYR A 358 19.66 -3.61 -12.07
C TYR A 358 20.70 -3.91 -13.15
N LEU A 359 21.89 -4.36 -12.74
CA LEU A 359 23.00 -4.69 -13.62
C LEU A 359 23.12 -6.21 -13.70
N GLU A 360 22.78 -6.78 -14.84
CA GLU A 360 22.94 -8.20 -15.11
C GLU A 360 24.18 -8.44 -15.97
N LYS A 361 25.15 -9.19 -15.44
CA LYS A 361 26.32 -9.61 -16.21
C LYS A 361 26.01 -10.92 -16.92
N SER A 362 26.05 -10.92 -18.23
CA SER A 362 25.94 -12.16 -18.99
C SER A 362 27.22 -12.98 -18.86
N TYR A 363 27.10 -14.25 -18.45
CA TYR A 363 28.24 -15.18 -18.39
C TYR A 363 28.74 -15.60 -19.78
N LYS A 364 27.96 -15.31 -20.84
CA LYS A 364 28.29 -15.73 -22.24
C LYS A 364 28.81 -14.59 -23.10
N SER A 365 28.72 -13.35 -22.64
CA SER A 365 29.23 -12.18 -23.38
C SER A 365 29.60 -11.10 -22.37
N ASP A 366 30.57 -10.25 -22.71
CA ASP A 366 30.92 -9.06 -21.92
C ASP A 366 29.82 -7.98 -21.93
N ASN A 367 28.67 -8.28 -22.47
CA ASN A 367 27.53 -7.38 -22.54
C ASN A 367 26.84 -7.23 -21.18
N LEU A 368 26.78 -6.01 -20.68
CA LEU A 368 26.04 -5.64 -19.49
C LEU A 368 24.60 -5.31 -19.89
N THR A 369 23.65 -6.11 -19.42
CA THR A 369 22.23 -5.78 -19.57
C THR A 369 21.81 -4.89 -18.41
N ILE A 370 21.22 -3.74 -18.71
CA ILE A 370 20.72 -2.81 -17.72
C ILE A 370 19.19 -2.78 -17.82
N LEU A 371 18.56 -3.25 -16.77
CA LEU A 371 17.11 -3.11 -16.57
C LEU A 371 16.85 -1.86 -15.74
N ASP A 372 15.77 -1.14 -16.01
CA ASP A 372 15.35 0.01 -15.22
C ASP A 372 13.93 -0.17 -14.68
N CYS A 373 13.71 0.24 -13.43
CA CYS A 373 12.43 0.31 -12.80
C CYS A 373 12.38 1.54 -11.90
N GLU A 374 11.30 2.30 -11.92
CA GLU A 374 11.15 3.47 -11.06
C GLU A 374 10.00 3.28 -10.07
N PRO A 375 10.19 3.63 -8.80
CA PRO A 375 9.09 3.67 -7.85
C PRO A 375 8.02 4.67 -8.31
N LYS A 376 6.79 4.20 -8.43
CA LYS A 376 5.64 5.04 -8.75
C LYS A 376 5.17 5.77 -7.50
N GLN A 377 4.89 7.04 -7.63
CA GLN A 377 4.36 7.88 -6.56
C GLN A 377 2.96 8.36 -6.91
N ARG A 378 2.15 8.60 -5.87
CA ARG A 378 0.85 9.29 -5.98
C ARG A 378 0.80 10.46 -5.01
N VAL A 379 -0.02 11.44 -5.33
CA VAL A 379 -0.31 12.55 -4.41
C VAL A 379 -1.53 12.17 -3.56
N ILE A 380 -1.42 12.34 -2.26
CA ILE A 380 -2.52 12.18 -1.32
C ILE A 380 -2.92 13.56 -0.83
N TYR A 381 -4.19 13.88 -0.97
CA TYR A 381 -4.76 15.11 -0.47
C TYR A 381 -5.35 14.91 0.93
N HIS A 382 -4.98 15.77 1.84
CA HIS A 382 -5.52 15.81 3.20
C HIS A 382 -6.38 17.07 3.35
N HIS A 383 -7.64 16.86 3.65
CA HIS A 383 -8.59 17.94 3.93
C HIS A 383 -8.94 17.92 5.41
N ARG A 384 -8.52 18.93 6.15
CA ARG A 384 -8.90 19.12 7.55
C ARG A 384 -10.15 19.99 7.58
N ARG A 385 -11.26 19.45 8.09
CA ARG A 385 -12.48 20.22 8.35
C ARG A 385 -12.35 20.84 9.73
N GLY A 386 -12.54 22.15 9.84
CA GLY A 386 -12.48 22.95 11.05
C GLY A 386 -12.38 24.43 10.70
N ASP A 387 -12.26 25.31 11.68
CA ASP A 387 -12.18 26.76 11.49
C ASP A 387 -10.96 27.16 10.66
N ASP A 388 -9.90 26.35 10.66
CA ASP A 388 -8.75 26.45 9.76
C ASP A 388 -8.86 25.35 8.69
N ALA A 389 -9.65 25.56 7.65
CA ALA A 389 -9.81 24.62 6.53
C ALA A 389 -8.48 24.49 5.75
N LEU A 390 -7.56 23.67 6.25
CA LEU A 390 -6.26 23.42 5.63
C LEU A 390 -6.36 22.26 4.65
N LEU A 391 -6.06 22.54 3.39
CA LEU A 391 -5.81 21.54 2.36
C LEU A 391 -4.30 21.43 2.19
N TYR A 392 -3.73 20.24 2.45
CA TYR A 392 -2.35 19.97 2.13
C TYR A 392 -2.22 18.65 1.37
N SER A 393 -1.19 18.54 0.58
CA SER A 393 -0.90 17.34 -0.19
C SER A 393 0.45 16.75 0.24
N GLN A 394 0.53 15.42 0.20
CA GLN A 394 1.76 14.69 0.40
C GLN A 394 1.94 13.69 -0.73
N THR A 395 3.20 13.47 -1.13
CA THR A 395 3.50 12.35 -2.02
C THR A 395 3.62 11.06 -1.21
N ALA A 396 3.13 9.97 -1.78
CA ALA A 396 3.27 8.63 -1.23
C ALA A 396 3.76 7.67 -2.32
N LEU A 397 4.42 6.60 -1.94
CA LEU A 397 4.63 5.46 -2.83
C LEU A 397 3.27 4.86 -3.14
N LYS A 398 3.00 4.63 -4.44
CA LYS A 398 1.74 4.05 -4.88
C LYS A 398 1.66 2.59 -4.39
N GLU A 399 0.48 2.13 -4.03
CA GLU A 399 0.19 0.75 -3.65
C GLU A 399 0.49 -0.25 -4.78
N GLY A 400 0.66 -1.53 -4.41
CA GLY A 400 0.89 -2.64 -5.34
C GLY A 400 2.30 -2.69 -5.93
N GLN A 401 3.27 -2.05 -5.31
CA GLN A 401 4.68 -2.14 -5.71
C GLN A 401 5.42 -3.12 -4.82
N ILE A 402 6.37 -3.84 -5.42
CA ILE A 402 7.22 -4.78 -4.69
C ILE A 402 8.51 -4.06 -4.31
N PHE A 403 8.89 -4.16 -3.05
CA PHE A 403 10.16 -3.70 -2.52
C PHE A 403 10.95 -4.89 -2.01
N ALA A 404 12.27 -4.85 -2.18
CA ALA A 404 13.15 -5.90 -1.69
C ALA A 404 14.43 -5.34 -1.10
N GLY A 405 14.93 -6.03 -0.10
CA GLY A 405 16.18 -5.71 0.57
C GLY A 405 16.75 -6.93 1.28
N ASN A 406 17.90 -6.75 1.89
CA ASN A 406 18.63 -7.82 2.54
C ASN A 406 18.72 -7.60 4.05
N ILE A 407 18.57 -8.68 4.81
CA ILE A 407 18.90 -8.74 6.23
C ILE A 407 20.06 -9.72 6.37
N ILE A 408 21.16 -9.28 6.98
CA ILE A 408 22.33 -10.11 7.27
C ILE A 408 22.35 -10.36 8.76
N CYS A 409 22.13 -11.60 9.18
CA CYS A 409 22.08 -12.00 10.59
C CYS A 409 22.91 -13.25 10.86
N GLY A 410 23.11 -13.56 12.15
CA GLY A 410 23.64 -14.85 12.58
C GLY A 410 22.62 -15.96 12.31
N ARG A 411 23.11 -17.17 12.08
CA ARG A 411 22.23 -18.32 11.80
C ARG A 411 21.20 -18.59 12.89
N ARG A 412 21.59 -18.47 14.17
CA ARG A 412 20.68 -18.67 15.31
C ARG A 412 19.53 -17.67 15.38
N ASP A 413 19.68 -16.54 14.71
CA ASP A 413 18.72 -15.44 14.72
C ASP A 413 17.74 -15.50 13.54
N TYR A 414 17.98 -16.42 12.59
CA TYR A 414 17.15 -16.59 11.40
C TYR A 414 15.70 -16.97 11.72
N GLU A 415 15.51 -17.84 12.73
CA GLU A 415 14.17 -18.29 13.13
C GLU A 415 13.37 -17.24 13.92
N LEU A 416 14.04 -16.16 14.35
CA LEU A 416 13.45 -15.07 15.11
C LEU A 416 13.03 -13.87 14.22
N LEU A 417 13.56 -13.81 12.98
CA LEU A 417 13.29 -12.78 11.98
C LEU A 417 12.18 -13.20 11.01
#